data_070d2671408ec4a2508fd4fd8a903669
#
_entry.id   070d2671408ec4a2508fd4fd8a903669
#
_cell.length_a   1.000
_cell.length_b   1.000
_cell.length_c   1.000
_cell.angle_alpha   90.00
_cell.angle_beta   90.00
_cell.angle_gamma   90.00
#
_symmetry.space_group_name_H-M   'P 1'
#
loop_
_entity.id
_entity.type
_entity.pdbx_description
1 polymer ?
#
loop_
_entity_poly.entity_id
_entity_poly.type
_entity_poly.pdbx_seq_one_letter_code
_entity_poly.pdbx_strand_id
1 'polypeptide(L)'
;VYANTHKHKKRYVGELGFYMYEFKPFPVDAPEFFPRWPELIEEKKQGVTSKSVVSGDYSTIPMPAPRMGLHSKSFVVDGRVVMIGSHNFDPRSEGFNTENGIIVWDENFASELERLIRRDIEPQNSWIVAMKPDKEQEKTAMAPVPKTNPVFEPWSNSSTSVFELAPGKEAVTPYSPDFYSSYYQVGSFPEVVRTRRQVTVLFLGSFFGFLEPIL
;
A
#
# COMPACT_ATOMS: atom_id res chain seq x y z
N VAL A 1 -2.86 -6.80 11.09
CA VAL A 1 -3.63 -6.53 9.86
C VAL A 1 -2.71 -6.64 8.65
N TYR A 2 -1.65 -5.84 8.52
CA TYR A 2 -0.79 -5.80 7.33
C TYR A 2 -0.12 -7.16 6.99
N ALA A 3 0.36 -7.89 8.00
CA ALA A 3 0.97 -9.21 7.81
C ALA A 3 0.00 -10.24 7.21
N ASN A 4 -1.26 -10.18 7.61
CA ASN A 4 -2.29 -11.09 7.10
C ASN A 4 -2.64 -10.77 5.63
N THR A 5 -2.74 -9.50 5.27
CA THR A 5 -2.98 -9.10 3.88
C THR A 5 -1.83 -9.49 2.97
N HIS A 6 -0.58 -9.38 3.47
CA HIS A 6 0.61 -9.66 2.66
C HIS A 6 0.67 -11.10 2.15
N LYS A 7 0.32 -12.09 2.97
CA LYS A 7 0.38 -13.51 2.56
C LYS A 7 -0.61 -13.85 1.43
N HIS A 8 -1.68 -13.06 1.30
CA HIS A 8 -2.69 -13.27 0.26
C HIS A 8 -2.41 -12.53 -1.05
N LYS A 9 -1.44 -11.59 -1.08
CA LYS A 9 -1.09 -10.81 -2.28
C LYS A 9 -0.79 -11.69 -3.49
N LYS A 10 -0.03 -12.77 -3.29
CA LYS A 10 0.28 -13.73 -4.36
C LYS A 10 -0.98 -14.29 -4.98
N ARG A 11 -1.94 -14.71 -4.15
CA ARG A 11 -3.21 -15.27 -4.62
C ARG A 11 -4.04 -14.21 -5.36
N TYR A 12 -4.20 -13.03 -4.78
CA TYR A 12 -5.00 -11.98 -5.39
C TYR A 12 -4.45 -11.53 -6.74
N VAL A 13 -3.16 -11.26 -6.81
CA VAL A 13 -2.52 -10.76 -8.03
C VAL A 13 -2.21 -11.89 -9.02
N GLY A 14 -1.62 -13.00 -8.55
CA GLY A 14 -1.11 -14.06 -9.42
C GLY A 14 -2.17 -15.08 -9.87
N GLU A 15 -3.19 -15.38 -9.05
CA GLU A 15 -4.16 -16.43 -9.34
C GLU A 15 -5.53 -15.84 -9.71
N LEU A 16 -5.97 -14.77 -9.03
CA LEU A 16 -7.28 -14.16 -9.24
C LEU A 16 -7.29 -12.98 -10.19
N GLY A 17 -6.12 -12.49 -10.59
CA GLY A 17 -5.99 -11.39 -11.55
C GLY A 17 -6.44 -10.03 -11.02
N PHE A 18 -6.39 -9.80 -9.72
CA PHE A 18 -6.79 -8.53 -9.13
C PHE A 18 -5.76 -7.45 -9.40
N TYR A 19 -6.23 -6.25 -9.69
CA TYR A 19 -5.44 -5.03 -9.61
C TYR A 19 -5.39 -4.58 -8.16
N MET A 20 -4.20 -4.55 -7.57
CA MET A 20 -4.00 -4.20 -6.17
C MET A 20 -3.09 -2.98 -6.07
N TYR A 21 -3.50 -2.02 -5.27
CA TYR A 21 -2.77 -0.77 -5.06
C TYR A 21 -2.50 -0.56 -3.58
N GLU A 22 -1.38 0.08 -3.27
CA GLU A 22 -1.03 0.51 -1.93
C GLU A 22 -0.88 2.03 -1.91
N PHE A 23 -1.73 2.69 -1.12
CA PHE A 23 -1.72 4.14 -1.00
C PHE A 23 -0.40 4.62 -0.41
N LYS A 24 0.22 5.61 -1.06
CA LYS A 24 1.49 6.16 -0.61
C LYS A 24 1.33 6.93 0.70
N PRO A 25 2.30 6.85 1.63
CA PRO A 25 2.25 7.61 2.87
C PRO A 25 2.35 9.12 2.64
N PHE A 26 2.84 9.54 1.47
CA PHE A 26 3.00 10.92 1.03
C PHE A 26 2.49 11.07 -0.41
N PRO A 27 1.16 10.98 -0.62
CA PRO A 27 0.59 11.13 -1.96
C PRO A 27 0.79 12.56 -2.46
N VAL A 28 0.92 12.73 -3.77
CA VAL A 28 1.12 14.07 -4.36
C VAL A 28 -0.09 14.97 -4.09
N ASP A 29 -1.30 14.40 -4.16
CA ASP A 29 -2.54 15.11 -3.94
C ASP A 29 -2.90 15.25 -2.44
N ALA A 30 -1.93 15.00 -1.53
CA ALA A 30 -2.14 15.12 -0.09
C ALA A 30 -2.80 16.45 0.35
N PRO A 31 -2.47 17.63 -0.22
CA PRO A 31 -3.16 18.87 0.12
C PRO A 31 -4.65 18.89 -0.23
N GLU A 32 -5.08 18.15 -1.25
CA GLU A 32 -6.49 18.03 -1.63
C GLU A 32 -7.27 17.12 -0.67
N PHE A 33 -6.64 16.05 -0.20
CA PHE A 33 -7.22 15.15 0.80
C PHE A 33 -7.26 15.79 2.19
N PHE A 34 -6.24 16.58 2.50
CA PHE A 34 -6.04 17.17 3.81
C PHE A 34 -5.48 18.60 3.70
N PRO A 35 -6.31 19.63 3.73
CA PRO A 35 -5.89 21.02 3.50
C PRO A 35 -4.77 21.54 4.42
N ARG A 36 -4.67 21.00 5.64
CA ARG A 36 -3.58 21.32 6.59
C ARG A 36 -2.26 20.60 6.33
N TRP A 37 -2.16 19.83 5.26
CA TRP A 37 -0.95 19.06 4.95
C TRP A 37 0.33 19.90 4.85
N PRO A 38 0.34 21.08 4.18
CA PRO A 38 1.51 21.93 4.12
C PRO A 38 1.96 22.40 5.51
N GLU A 39 1.02 22.74 6.40
CA GLU A 39 1.32 23.17 7.78
C GLU A 39 2.00 22.04 8.56
N LEU A 40 1.50 20.80 8.44
CA LEU A 40 2.09 19.65 9.13
C LEU A 40 3.50 19.34 8.65
N ILE A 41 3.82 19.57 7.37
CA ILE A 41 5.17 19.44 6.85
C ILE A 41 6.11 20.45 7.56
N GLU A 42 5.68 21.71 7.65
CA GLU A 42 6.49 22.75 8.30
C GLU A 42 6.63 22.52 9.82
N GLU A 43 5.56 22.15 10.51
CA GLU A 43 5.60 21.77 11.92
C GLU A 43 6.61 20.65 12.17
N LYS A 44 6.64 19.63 11.31
CA LYS A 44 7.58 18.53 11.42
C LYS A 44 9.02 18.97 11.14
N LYS A 45 9.27 19.81 10.15
CA LYS A 45 10.60 20.35 9.88
C LYS A 45 11.15 21.13 11.08
N GLN A 46 10.31 21.91 11.76
CA GLN A 46 10.65 22.66 12.94
C GLN A 46 10.83 21.77 14.18
N GLY A 47 10.07 20.68 14.29
CA GLY A 47 10.12 19.73 15.41
C GLY A 47 11.23 18.67 15.31
N VAL A 48 11.92 18.56 14.19
CA VAL A 48 13.08 17.65 14.00
C VAL A 48 14.34 18.22 14.62
N THR A 49 14.32 18.42 15.93
CA THR A 49 15.53 18.52 16.72
C THR A 49 16.03 17.11 17.04
N SER A 50 17.14 16.74 16.44
CA SER A 50 18.23 15.81 16.86
C SER A 50 17.94 14.50 17.63
N LYS A 51 16.75 14.21 18.10
CA LYS A 51 16.46 13.03 18.93
C LYS A 51 15.93 11.80 18.19
N SER A 52 15.54 11.92 16.93
CA SER A 52 14.96 10.80 16.16
C SER A 52 16.00 9.86 15.53
N VAL A 53 17.28 10.21 15.54
CA VAL A 53 18.36 9.39 14.95
C VAL A 53 18.68 8.15 15.79
N VAL A 54 18.21 8.07 17.04
CA VAL A 54 18.58 6.98 17.97
C VAL A 54 17.61 5.78 17.90
N SER A 55 16.43 5.92 17.31
CA SER A 55 15.44 4.84 17.28
C SER A 55 15.42 4.10 15.94
N GLY A 56 16.55 3.58 15.47
CA GLY A 56 16.63 2.57 14.40
C GLY A 56 15.47 2.56 13.39
N ASP A 57 15.18 3.71 12.77
CA ASP A 57 14.13 3.83 11.77
C ASP A 57 14.66 3.24 10.46
N TYR A 58 14.17 2.06 10.11
CA TYR A 58 14.54 1.33 8.90
C TYR A 58 13.62 1.64 7.72
N SER A 59 13.02 2.82 7.67
CA SER A 59 12.20 3.23 6.52
C SER A 59 13.06 3.40 5.28
N THR A 60 12.62 2.81 4.17
CA THR A 60 13.24 3.02 2.84
C THR A 60 12.86 4.36 2.25
N ILE A 61 11.84 5.01 2.79
CA ILE A 61 11.28 6.27 2.30
C ILE A 61 11.58 7.37 3.32
N PRO A 62 12.18 8.50 2.91
CA PRO A 62 12.29 9.68 3.74
C PRO A 62 10.91 10.08 4.28
N MET A 63 10.85 10.50 5.54
CA MET A 63 9.58 10.89 6.18
C MET A 63 9.50 12.42 6.34
N PRO A 64 9.08 13.14 5.28
CA PRO A 64 9.03 14.61 5.31
C PRO A 64 7.87 15.14 6.17
N ALA A 65 6.86 14.32 6.42
CA ALA A 65 5.65 14.69 7.15
C ALA A 65 5.08 13.52 7.96
N PRO A 66 4.02 13.69 8.74
CA PRO A 66 3.22 12.60 9.26
C PRO A 66 2.70 11.74 8.10
N ARG A 67 2.71 10.41 8.29
CA ARG A 67 2.21 9.50 7.26
C ARG A 67 0.70 9.63 7.09
N MET A 68 0.26 9.75 5.85
CA MET A 68 -1.14 9.61 5.51
C MET A 68 -1.49 8.12 5.40
N GLY A 69 -2.64 7.72 5.92
CA GLY A 69 -3.14 6.34 5.84
C GLY A 69 -4.56 6.33 5.30
N LEU A 70 -4.82 5.46 4.34
CA LEU A 70 -6.18 5.22 3.85
C LEU A 70 -6.91 4.30 4.84
N HIS A 71 -8.03 4.76 5.40
CA HIS A 71 -8.87 3.99 6.33
C HIS A 71 -10.30 3.81 5.82
N SER A 72 -10.52 4.00 4.54
CA SER A 72 -11.81 3.77 3.87
C SER A 72 -12.14 2.28 3.80
N LYS A 73 -13.41 1.93 4.01
CA LYS A 73 -14.00 0.61 3.81
C LYS A 73 -15.21 0.78 2.94
N SER A 74 -14.99 0.80 1.66
CA SER A 74 -16.02 1.02 0.66
C SER A 74 -15.74 0.22 -0.60
N PHE A 75 -16.77 -0.09 -1.34
CA PHE A 75 -16.67 -0.62 -2.69
C PHE A 75 -17.79 -0.11 -3.58
N VAL A 76 -17.55 -0.18 -4.88
CA VAL A 76 -18.54 0.09 -5.91
C VAL A 76 -18.69 -1.15 -6.78
N VAL A 77 -19.91 -1.54 -7.10
CA VAL A 77 -20.22 -2.66 -7.98
C VAL A 77 -21.02 -2.15 -9.17
N ASP A 78 -20.53 -2.45 -10.36
CA ASP A 78 -21.17 -2.13 -11.66
C ASP A 78 -21.58 -0.67 -11.83
N GLY A 79 -20.88 0.26 -11.16
CA GLY A 79 -21.19 1.68 -11.20
C GLY A 79 -22.58 2.07 -10.65
N ARG A 80 -23.22 1.21 -9.85
CA ARG A 80 -24.60 1.36 -9.40
C ARG A 80 -24.83 1.10 -7.93
N VAL A 81 -24.04 0.20 -7.33
CA VAL A 81 -24.19 -0.18 -5.93
C VAL A 81 -22.95 0.24 -5.18
N VAL A 82 -23.14 0.94 -4.10
CA VAL A 82 -22.09 1.39 -3.20
C VAL A 82 -22.28 0.76 -1.83
N MET A 83 -21.20 0.28 -1.23
CA MET A 83 -21.16 -0.05 0.19
C MET A 83 -20.12 0.84 0.87
N ILE A 84 -20.50 1.40 2.02
CA ILE A 84 -19.59 2.13 2.92
C ILE A 84 -19.85 1.62 4.34
N GLY A 85 -18.79 1.30 5.07
CA GLY A 85 -18.95 0.76 6.41
C GLY A 85 -17.67 0.72 7.23
N SER A 86 -17.73 0.00 8.33
CA SER A 86 -16.60 -0.21 9.23
C SER A 86 -15.84 -1.51 8.96
N HIS A 87 -16.40 -2.43 8.19
CA HIS A 87 -15.86 -3.77 7.91
C HIS A 87 -14.59 -3.73 7.05
N ASN A 88 -13.48 -4.25 7.58
CA ASN A 88 -12.16 -4.23 6.89
C ASN A 88 -11.96 -5.36 5.86
N PHE A 89 -12.94 -6.21 5.61
CA PHE A 89 -12.81 -7.41 4.78
C PHE A 89 -11.67 -8.34 5.26
N ASP A 90 -11.53 -8.46 6.56
CA ASP A 90 -10.56 -9.34 7.21
C ASP A 90 -11.26 -10.29 8.20
N PRO A 91 -10.60 -11.39 8.63
CA PRO A 91 -11.21 -12.38 9.52
C PRO A 91 -11.65 -11.81 10.88
N ARG A 92 -11.03 -10.72 11.33
CA ARG A 92 -11.39 -10.08 12.60
C ARG A 92 -12.72 -9.32 12.48
N SER A 93 -12.90 -8.56 11.42
CA SER A 93 -14.17 -7.91 11.13
C SER A 93 -15.29 -8.92 10.88
N GLU A 94 -14.94 -10.06 10.27
CA GLU A 94 -15.91 -11.10 9.93
C GLU A 94 -16.42 -11.88 11.14
N GLY A 95 -15.55 -12.18 12.11
CA GLY A 95 -15.86 -13.09 13.22
C GLY A 95 -15.89 -12.48 14.62
N PHE A 96 -15.29 -11.33 14.85
CA PHE A 96 -15.02 -10.84 16.20
C PHE A 96 -15.46 -9.41 16.48
N ASN A 97 -15.61 -8.59 15.46
CA ASN A 97 -16.01 -7.19 15.63
C ASN A 97 -17.53 -7.03 15.45
N THR A 98 -18.09 -6.02 16.09
CA THR A 98 -19.39 -5.47 15.69
C THR A 98 -19.16 -4.48 14.57
N GLU A 99 -19.69 -4.78 13.39
CA GLU A 99 -19.53 -3.96 12.19
C GLU A 99 -20.86 -3.36 11.76
N ASN A 100 -20.79 -2.21 11.10
CA ASN A 100 -21.94 -1.57 10.48
C ASN A 100 -21.61 -1.11 9.07
N GLY A 101 -22.64 -0.86 8.28
CA GLY A 101 -22.48 -0.33 6.93
C GLY A 101 -23.81 0.02 6.31
N ILE A 102 -23.73 0.80 5.25
CA ILE A 102 -24.87 1.14 4.40
C ILE A 102 -24.60 0.67 2.98
N ILE A 103 -25.65 0.22 2.32
CA ILE A 103 -25.64 -0.11 0.90
C ILE A 103 -26.59 0.87 0.21
N VAL A 104 -26.09 1.52 -0.83
CA VAL A 104 -26.83 2.54 -1.59
C VAL A 104 -26.90 2.10 -3.04
N TRP A 105 -28.11 2.12 -3.61
CA TRP A 105 -28.36 1.88 -5.03
C TRP A 105 -28.61 3.21 -5.71
N ASP A 106 -27.54 3.87 -6.16
CA ASP A 106 -27.59 5.16 -6.82
C ASP A 106 -26.38 5.31 -7.75
N GLU A 107 -26.64 5.52 -9.04
CA GLU A 107 -25.60 5.60 -10.07
C GLU A 107 -24.75 6.89 -9.92
N ASN A 108 -25.34 8.01 -9.50
CA ASN A 108 -24.59 9.25 -9.31
C ASN A 108 -23.63 9.13 -8.13
N PHE A 109 -24.12 8.57 -7.01
CA PHE A 109 -23.28 8.33 -5.84
C PHE A 109 -22.19 7.31 -6.12
N ALA A 110 -22.50 6.23 -6.85
CA ALA A 110 -21.53 5.23 -7.28
C ALA A 110 -20.45 5.83 -8.17
N SER A 111 -20.84 6.66 -9.15
CA SER A 111 -19.90 7.35 -10.04
C SER A 111 -18.96 8.31 -9.29
N GLU A 112 -19.49 9.05 -8.32
CA GLU A 112 -18.68 9.98 -7.53
C GLU A 112 -17.68 9.21 -6.64
N LEU A 113 -18.10 8.14 -5.97
CA LEU A 113 -17.20 7.32 -5.17
C LEU A 113 -16.15 6.62 -6.05
N GLU A 114 -16.52 6.11 -7.21
CA GLU A 114 -15.60 5.52 -8.17
C GLU A 114 -14.55 6.53 -8.62
N ARG A 115 -14.94 7.76 -8.90
CA ARG A 115 -14.02 8.86 -9.25
C ARG A 115 -13.00 9.12 -8.14
N LEU A 116 -13.43 9.10 -6.87
CA LEU A 116 -12.53 9.27 -5.73
C LEU A 116 -11.57 8.09 -5.61
N ILE A 117 -12.06 6.85 -5.73
CA ILE A 117 -11.22 5.64 -5.71
C ILE A 117 -10.20 5.67 -6.85
N ARG A 118 -10.62 6.06 -8.06
CA ARG A 118 -9.72 6.17 -9.22
C ARG A 118 -8.60 7.17 -8.98
N ARG A 119 -8.90 8.33 -8.39
CA ARG A 119 -7.87 9.30 -7.98
C ARG A 119 -6.90 8.71 -6.95
N ASP A 120 -7.42 7.98 -5.96
CA ASP A 120 -6.58 7.39 -4.91
C ASP A 120 -5.59 6.35 -5.48
N ILE A 121 -5.98 5.63 -6.54
CA ILE A 121 -5.11 4.63 -7.18
C ILE A 121 -4.23 5.17 -8.30
N GLU A 122 -4.28 6.47 -8.63
CA GLU A 122 -3.38 7.07 -9.60
C GLU A 122 -1.90 6.93 -9.18
N PRO A 123 -0.97 6.81 -10.14
CA PRO A 123 0.45 6.54 -9.85
C PRO A 123 1.12 7.55 -8.91
N GLN A 124 0.67 8.81 -8.89
CA GLN A 124 1.17 9.81 -7.96
C GLN A 124 0.73 9.58 -6.52
N ASN A 125 -0.39 8.88 -6.30
CA ASN A 125 -0.99 8.65 -4.99
C ASN A 125 -0.80 7.23 -4.48
N SER A 126 -0.62 6.27 -5.38
CA SER A 126 -0.51 4.84 -5.03
C SER A 126 0.62 4.15 -5.78
N TRP A 127 1.16 3.14 -5.15
CA TRP A 127 1.98 2.12 -5.80
C TRP A 127 1.08 0.99 -6.31
N ILE A 128 1.57 0.27 -7.31
CA ILE A 128 0.92 -0.94 -7.80
C ILE A 128 1.62 -2.18 -7.24
N VAL A 129 0.83 -3.18 -6.82
CA VAL A 129 1.35 -4.48 -6.39
C VAL A 129 1.32 -5.43 -7.58
N ALA A 130 2.46 -6.05 -7.88
CA ALA A 130 2.57 -7.02 -8.94
C ALA A 130 3.43 -8.22 -8.53
N MET A 131 3.41 -9.27 -9.31
CA MET A 131 4.38 -10.36 -9.20
C MET A 131 5.78 -9.81 -9.45
N LYS A 132 6.80 -10.40 -8.86
CA LYS A 132 8.19 -10.10 -9.24
C LYS A 132 8.44 -10.63 -10.65
N PRO A 133 9.30 -9.96 -11.44
CA PRO A 133 9.61 -10.42 -12.78
C PRO A 133 10.25 -11.82 -12.75
N ASP A 134 9.92 -12.63 -13.72
CA ASP A 134 10.62 -13.88 -13.99
C ASP A 134 11.99 -13.61 -14.70
N LYS A 135 12.75 -14.68 -14.95
CA LYS A 135 14.10 -14.54 -15.55
C LYS A 135 14.11 -13.89 -16.94
N GLU A 136 13.04 -14.03 -17.71
CA GLU A 136 12.95 -13.40 -19.03
C GLU A 136 12.56 -11.92 -18.90
N GLN A 137 11.62 -11.63 -18.04
CA GLN A 137 11.16 -10.26 -17.73
C GLN A 137 12.27 -9.44 -17.04
N GLU A 138 13.13 -10.07 -16.23
CA GLU A 138 14.28 -9.41 -15.60
C GLU A 138 15.24 -8.78 -16.62
N LYS A 139 15.33 -9.30 -17.84
CA LYS A 139 16.22 -8.78 -18.89
C LYS A 139 15.81 -7.39 -19.38
N THR A 140 14.51 -7.10 -19.32
CA THR A 140 13.92 -5.82 -19.77
C THR A 140 13.41 -4.96 -18.61
N ALA A 141 13.41 -5.53 -17.39
CA ALA A 141 12.94 -4.84 -16.22
C ALA A 141 13.83 -3.65 -15.86
N MET A 142 13.21 -2.59 -15.37
CA MET A 142 13.94 -1.46 -14.81
C MET A 142 14.68 -1.88 -13.53
N ALA A 143 15.88 -1.33 -13.35
CA ALA A 143 16.63 -1.57 -12.11
C ALA A 143 15.82 -1.12 -10.89
N PRO A 144 15.83 -1.88 -9.80
CA PRO A 144 15.21 -1.47 -8.53
C PRO A 144 15.81 -0.15 -8.05
N VAL A 145 15.01 0.64 -7.32
CA VAL A 145 15.53 1.84 -6.66
C VAL A 145 16.66 1.44 -5.70
N PRO A 146 17.82 2.10 -5.77
CA PRO A 146 18.89 1.85 -4.82
C PRO A 146 18.38 2.06 -3.39
N LYS A 147 18.51 1.06 -2.55
CA LYS A 147 18.16 1.18 -1.13
C LYS A 147 19.19 2.08 -0.46
N THR A 148 18.77 3.21 0.07
CA THR A 148 19.64 4.17 0.78
C THR A 148 20.13 3.63 2.14
N ASN A 149 19.41 2.65 2.69
CA ASN A 149 19.80 1.94 3.90
C ASN A 149 19.63 0.43 3.70
N PRO A 150 20.51 -0.43 4.25
CA PRO A 150 20.34 -1.87 4.22
C PRO A 150 19.12 -2.23 5.08
N VAL A 151 17.98 -2.38 4.42
CA VAL A 151 16.74 -2.76 5.09
C VAL A 151 16.71 -4.27 5.17
N PHE A 152 16.55 -4.78 6.38
CA PHE A 152 16.22 -6.17 6.59
C PHE A 152 14.79 -6.39 6.08
N GLU A 153 14.65 -7.02 4.92
CA GLU A 153 13.37 -7.47 4.39
C GLU A 153 13.17 -8.94 4.74
N PRO A 154 12.47 -9.26 5.84
CA PRO A 154 12.24 -10.64 6.24
C PRO A 154 11.45 -11.46 5.20
N TRP A 155 10.83 -10.77 4.25
CA TRP A 155 10.08 -11.34 3.12
C TRP A 155 10.74 -11.08 1.76
N SER A 156 12.07 -11.03 1.72
CA SER A 156 12.79 -10.95 0.44
C SER A 156 12.42 -12.07 -0.55
N ASN A 157 11.95 -13.21 -0.01
CA ASN A 157 11.44 -14.34 -0.79
C ASN A 157 9.97 -14.19 -1.22
N SER A 158 9.30 -13.06 -0.93
CA SER A 158 7.95 -12.83 -1.44
C SER A 158 7.95 -12.85 -2.96
N SER A 159 6.97 -13.54 -3.55
CA SER A 159 6.75 -13.57 -5.00
C SER A 159 6.16 -12.27 -5.55
N THR A 160 5.67 -11.39 -4.67
CA THR A 160 5.12 -10.07 -5.04
C THR A 160 6.01 -8.96 -4.53
N SER A 161 5.91 -7.81 -5.17
CA SER A 161 6.54 -6.56 -4.76
C SER A 161 5.65 -5.37 -5.09
N VAL A 162 6.04 -4.23 -4.58
CA VAL A 162 5.42 -2.95 -4.88
C VAL A 162 6.24 -2.24 -5.93
N PHE A 163 5.57 -1.65 -6.89
CA PHE A 163 6.18 -0.98 -8.04
C PHE A 163 5.69 0.46 -8.17
N GLU A 164 6.55 1.32 -8.66
CA GLU A 164 6.27 2.72 -8.92
C GLU A 164 6.51 3.04 -10.39
N LEU A 165 5.63 3.86 -10.97
CA LEU A 165 5.74 4.32 -12.35
C LEU A 165 7.01 5.16 -12.53
N ALA A 166 7.80 4.83 -13.54
CA ALA A 166 9.00 5.58 -13.84
C ALA A 166 8.67 6.95 -14.46
N PRO A 167 9.48 7.98 -14.17
CA PRO A 167 9.27 9.30 -14.73
C PRO A 167 9.20 9.27 -16.27
N GLY A 168 8.17 9.90 -16.83
CA GLY A 168 7.95 10.00 -18.26
C GLY A 168 7.43 8.73 -18.95
N LYS A 169 7.08 7.71 -18.19
CA LYS A 169 6.40 6.51 -18.70
C LYS A 169 4.89 6.60 -18.54
N GLU A 170 4.18 5.89 -19.39
CA GLU A 170 2.73 5.75 -19.30
C GLU A 170 2.36 4.62 -18.34
N ALA A 171 1.26 4.83 -17.60
CA ALA A 171 0.73 3.83 -16.69
C ALA A 171 0.11 2.67 -17.49
N VAL A 172 0.62 1.48 -17.24
CA VAL A 172 0.11 0.24 -17.84
C VAL A 172 -0.29 -0.74 -16.73
N THR A 173 -1.10 -1.72 -17.06
CA THR A 173 -1.56 -2.71 -16.09
C THR A 173 -0.45 -3.70 -15.70
N PRO A 174 -0.51 -4.32 -14.50
CA PRO A 174 0.49 -5.31 -14.05
C PRO A 174 0.61 -6.55 -14.95
N TYR A 175 -0.37 -6.76 -15.82
CA TYR A 175 -0.41 -7.90 -16.76
C TYR A 175 0.03 -7.52 -18.17
N SER A 176 0.39 -6.26 -18.40
CA SER A 176 0.95 -5.80 -19.67
C SER A 176 2.38 -6.32 -19.85
N PRO A 177 2.79 -6.71 -21.07
CA PRO A 177 4.19 -7.03 -21.37
C PRO A 177 5.16 -5.90 -21.06
N ASP A 178 4.70 -4.65 -21.14
CA ASP A 178 5.52 -3.45 -20.90
C ASP A 178 5.58 -3.02 -19.44
N PHE A 179 4.93 -3.76 -18.52
CA PHE A 179 4.87 -3.37 -17.13
C PHE A 179 6.25 -3.17 -16.52
N TYR A 180 7.13 -4.16 -16.62
CA TYR A 180 8.46 -4.08 -15.99
C TYR A 180 9.42 -3.10 -16.67
N SER A 181 9.14 -2.66 -17.89
CA SER A 181 9.87 -1.58 -18.56
C SER A 181 9.32 -0.19 -18.28
N SER A 182 8.14 -0.11 -17.67
CA SER A 182 7.48 1.15 -17.29
C SER A 182 7.53 1.42 -15.79
N TYR A 183 7.68 0.37 -14.98
CA TYR A 183 7.70 0.47 -13.52
C TYR A 183 8.99 -0.09 -12.94
N TYR A 184 9.49 0.55 -11.89
CA TYR A 184 10.62 0.04 -11.13
C TYR A 184 10.15 -0.52 -9.78
N GLN A 185 10.87 -1.53 -9.30
CA GLN A 185 10.57 -2.17 -8.03
C GLN A 185 11.01 -1.29 -6.85
N VAL A 186 10.09 -0.96 -5.96
CA VAL A 186 10.36 -0.18 -4.73
C VAL A 186 10.68 -1.10 -3.55
N GLY A 187 10.01 -2.23 -3.45
CA GLY A 187 10.22 -3.21 -2.38
C GLY A 187 8.93 -3.87 -1.94
N SER A 188 9.03 -4.79 -0.98
CA SER A 188 7.84 -5.50 -0.48
C SER A 188 7.03 -4.68 0.53
N PHE A 189 7.68 -3.75 1.24
CA PHE A 189 7.08 -2.93 2.30
C PHE A 189 7.72 -1.54 2.36
N PRO A 190 7.59 -0.73 1.31
CA PRO A 190 8.30 0.54 1.23
C PRO A 190 7.81 1.56 2.27
N GLU A 191 6.54 1.47 2.68
CA GLU A 191 5.92 2.42 3.60
C GLU A 191 6.11 2.07 5.09
N VAL A 192 6.63 0.89 5.40
CA VAL A 192 6.72 0.43 6.80
C VAL A 192 7.95 0.98 7.48
N VAL A 193 7.73 1.84 8.48
CA VAL A 193 8.75 2.15 9.49
C VAL A 193 8.91 0.94 10.39
N ARG A 194 10.07 0.28 10.30
CA ARG A 194 10.32 -0.96 11.05
C ARG A 194 11.09 -0.66 12.31
N THR A 195 10.40 -0.61 13.44
CA THR A 195 11.07 -0.78 14.73
C THR A 195 11.41 -2.27 14.94
N ARG A 196 12.43 -2.59 15.74
CA ARG A 196 12.76 -3.99 16.12
C ARG A 196 11.52 -4.75 16.60
N ARG A 197 10.64 -4.08 17.36
CA ARG A 197 9.40 -4.65 17.87
C ARG A 197 8.42 -5.02 16.73
N GLN A 198 8.27 -4.16 15.73
CA GLN A 198 7.40 -4.42 14.58
C GLN A 198 7.92 -5.56 13.72
N VAL A 199 9.23 -5.63 13.51
CA VAL A 199 9.88 -6.77 12.82
C VAL A 199 9.63 -8.08 13.58
N THR A 200 9.76 -8.06 14.91
CA THR A 200 9.50 -9.23 15.75
C THR A 200 8.03 -9.67 15.67
N VAL A 201 7.09 -8.72 15.74
CA VAL A 201 5.64 -9.02 15.63
C VAL A 201 5.29 -9.59 14.26
N LEU A 202 5.85 -9.04 13.18
CA LEU A 202 5.64 -9.54 11.83
C LEU A 202 6.22 -10.96 11.66
N PHE A 203 7.41 -11.20 12.21
CA PHE A 203 8.07 -12.52 12.18
C PHE A 203 7.27 -13.56 12.97
N LEU A 204 6.86 -13.22 14.19
CA LEU A 204 6.03 -14.09 15.03
C LEU A 204 4.65 -14.35 14.40
N GLY A 205 4.00 -13.33 13.82
CA GLY A 205 2.73 -13.49 13.11
C GLY A 205 2.81 -14.42 11.90
N SER A 206 3.95 -14.43 11.20
CA SER A 206 4.17 -15.36 10.08
C SER A 206 4.42 -16.80 10.54
N PHE A 207 5.02 -16.98 11.71
CA PHE A 207 5.30 -18.30 12.28
C PHE A 207 4.09 -18.92 13.00
N PHE A 208 3.28 -18.07 13.64
CA PHE A 208 2.11 -18.47 14.43
C PHE A 208 0.80 -18.16 13.73
N GLY A 209 0.69 -18.48 12.44
CA GLY A 209 -0.53 -18.26 11.65
C GLY A 209 -1.79 -18.92 12.23
N PHE A 210 -1.65 -19.86 13.18
CA PHE A 210 -2.77 -20.43 13.92
C PHE A 210 -3.38 -19.48 14.98
N LEU A 211 -2.68 -18.38 15.31
CA LEU A 211 -3.18 -17.32 16.20
C LEU A 211 -3.88 -16.19 15.43
N GLU A 212 -4.13 -16.39 14.16
CA GLU A 212 -4.74 -15.41 13.26
C GLU A 212 -6.08 -14.82 13.78
N PRO A 213 -6.95 -15.58 14.45
CA PRO A 213 -8.16 -15.01 15.05
C PRO A 213 -7.92 -14.07 16.24
N ILE A 214 -6.70 -14.04 16.80
CA ILE A 214 -6.40 -13.34 18.05
C ILE A 214 -5.54 -12.07 17.80
N LEU A 215 -4.97 -11.92 16.60
CA LEU A 215 -4.12 -10.80 16.19
C LEU A 215 -4.86 -9.85 15.23
#